data_97cb98fbe064fdf7eb5051d77b03f897
#
_entry.id   97cb98fbe064fdf7eb5051d77b03f897
#
_cell.length_a   1.000
_cell.length_b   1.000
_cell.length_c   1.000
_cell.angle_alpha   90.00
_cell.angle_beta   90.00
_cell.angle_gamma   90.00
#
_symmetry.space_group_name_H-M   'P 1'
#
loop_
_entity.id
_entity.type
_entity.pdbx_description
1 polymer ?
#
loop_
_entity_poly.entity_id
_entity_poly.type
_entity_poly.pdbx_seq_one_letter_code
_entity_poly.pdbx_strand_id
1 'polypeptide(L)'
;MKQRIAGFILACMCFFMVPTTILAQPETPERVMVITVDDEVEPGLASYIERNLKKAQEVSADTVILELDTPGGRVDAAKDIKQLIYTCEIPTVALVKDEAISAGAYIALCCDKIAMMPASTLGDAEMLVNGERADEKYLGPWREEFASIAEDKGRDPEIAKAFVDRDIEIPGVVEKGKLLTLSPNRASELGYCDLIVENRAELLKELHAENAEVLESEITGAEQFTRVITSPTVAPLLLSVGILCIFLELLTPGVGIFAVIGIGSLLLYFGGHMIAGMASWFALLLFLAGLILCFIEILTPGFGIFALSGIGCIVGSIFLTTPDLATAVKYLVIVLLVMAVSAPFLLKLFSKSRFFDRLLVKERLTTEDGYVAGNQEQSEYIGQFGVAATTLRPAGTVQLEDGTRIDVVTRGEFIEKGEQVKVTKKEGTWLVVERREI
;
A
#
# COMPACT_ATOMS: atom_id res chain seq x y z
N MET A 1 69.33 -41.37 -60.23
CA MET A 1 68.82 -40.14 -59.65
C MET A 1 67.30 -40.07 -59.71
N LYS A 2 66.59 -40.42 -60.81
CA LYS A 2 65.12 -40.38 -60.94
C LYS A 2 64.38 -41.33 -59.97
N GLN A 3 64.88 -42.50 -59.60
CA GLN A 3 64.19 -43.42 -58.65
C GLN A 3 64.25 -42.94 -57.17
N ARG A 4 65.25 -42.14 -56.76
CA ARG A 4 65.37 -41.63 -55.41
C ARG A 4 64.46 -40.44 -55.21
N ILE A 5 64.12 -39.65 -56.27
CA ILE A 5 63.19 -38.53 -56.22
C ILE A 5 61.74 -39.04 -56.15
N ALA A 6 61.39 -40.12 -56.87
CA ALA A 6 60.05 -40.70 -56.80
C ALA A 6 59.74 -41.29 -55.41
N GLY A 7 60.74 -41.89 -54.74
CA GLY A 7 60.61 -42.44 -53.36
C GLY A 7 60.39 -41.33 -52.31
N PHE A 8 61.07 -40.17 -52.52
CA PHE A 8 60.91 -39.00 -51.61
C PHE A 8 59.56 -38.35 -51.77
N ILE A 9 59.01 -38.20 -52.99
CA ILE A 9 57.70 -37.63 -53.29
C ILE A 9 56.62 -38.59 -52.74
N LEU A 10 56.76 -39.91 -52.84
CA LEU A 10 55.80 -40.86 -52.29
C LEU A 10 55.79 -40.84 -50.75
N ALA A 11 56.96 -40.70 -50.12
CA ALA A 11 57.08 -40.57 -48.65
C ALA A 11 56.49 -39.23 -48.15
N CYS A 12 56.69 -38.16 -48.88
CA CYS A 12 56.03 -36.84 -48.55
C CYS A 12 54.52 -36.87 -48.75
N MET A 13 53.99 -37.58 -49.73
CA MET A 13 52.53 -37.75 -49.91
C MET A 13 51.91 -38.65 -48.85
N CYS A 14 52.60 -39.64 -48.28
CA CYS A 14 52.13 -40.45 -47.16
C CYS A 14 52.14 -39.69 -45.82
N PHE A 15 52.99 -38.63 -45.69
CA PHE A 15 53.06 -37.81 -44.50
C PHE A 15 51.92 -36.76 -44.40
N PHE A 16 51.25 -36.48 -45.52
CA PHE A 16 50.08 -35.54 -45.55
C PHE A 16 48.72 -36.22 -45.42
N MET A 17 48.63 -37.55 -45.30
CA MET A 17 47.46 -38.30 -44.92
C MET A 17 47.47 -38.63 -43.42
N VAL A 18 47.71 -37.65 -42.53
CA VAL A 18 47.28 -37.74 -41.16
C VAL A 18 45.74 -37.53 -41.20
N PRO A 19 44.97 -38.56 -40.85
CA PRO A 19 43.55 -38.31 -40.65
C PRO A 19 43.45 -37.23 -39.57
N THR A 20 43.02 -36.03 -39.92
CA THR A 20 42.48 -35.08 -38.95
C THR A 20 41.26 -35.75 -38.36
N THR A 21 41.48 -36.54 -37.32
CA THR A 21 40.43 -36.79 -36.35
C THR A 21 40.00 -35.42 -35.89
N ILE A 22 38.92 -34.89 -36.46
CA ILE A 22 38.15 -33.84 -35.86
C ILE A 22 37.75 -34.40 -34.51
N LEU A 23 38.55 -34.06 -33.48
CA LEU A 23 38.08 -34.19 -32.10
C LEU A 23 36.81 -33.36 -32.08
N ALA A 24 35.66 -34.04 -32.11
CA ALA A 24 34.41 -33.40 -31.78
C ALA A 24 34.67 -32.67 -30.46
N GLN A 25 34.70 -31.36 -30.49
CA GLN A 25 34.67 -30.58 -29.24
C GLN A 25 33.46 -31.11 -28.47
N PRO A 26 33.59 -31.41 -27.19
CA PRO A 26 32.42 -31.74 -26.40
C PRO A 26 31.43 -30.61 -26.64
N GLU A 27 30.29 -30.94 -27.26
CA GLU A 27 29.19 -30.02 -27.41
C GLU A 27 28.86 -29.54 -25.99
N THR A 28 29.08 -28.27 -25.72
CA THR A 28 28.59 -27.68 -24.46
C THR A 28 27.11 -27.93 -24.45
N PRO A 29 26.53 -28.49 -23.39
CA PRO A 29 25.11 -28.74 -23.36
C PRO A 29 24.38 -27.41 -23.61
N GLU A 30 23.36 -27.47 -24.46
CA GLU A 30 22.46 -26.35 -24.71
C GLU A 30 21.89 -25.87 -23.36
N ARG A 31 21.78 -24.57 -23.16
CA ARG A 31 21.31 -23.96 -21.91
C ARG A 31 19.97 -23.25 -22.12
N VAL A 32 19.01 -23.61 -21.31
CA VAL A 32 17.69 -23.00 -21.34
C VAL A 32 17.43 -22.28 -20.03
N MET A 33 17.22 -20.97 -20.09
CA MET A 33 16.79 -20.19 -18.92
C MET A 33 15.27 -20.20 -18.83
N VAL A 34 14.73 -20.62 -17.70
CA VAL A 34 13.29 -20.58 -17.43
C VAL A 34 12.98 -19.47 -16.46
N ILE A 35 12.11 -18.55 -16.87
CA ILE A 35 11.65 -17.40 -16.07
C ILE A 35 10.16 -17.60 -15.79
N THR A 36 9.80 -17.79 -14.53
CA THR A 36 8.42 -17.99 -14.10
C THR A 36 7.72 -16.63 -13.94
N VAL A 37 6.57 -16.47 -14.57
CA VAL A 37 5.69 -15.30 -14.53
C VAL A 37 4.34 -15.77 -14.00
N ASP A 38 4.27 -15.94 -12.69
CA ASP A 38 3.09 -16.34 -11.92
C ASP A 38 2.70 -15.16 -11.01
N ASP A 39 1.61 -14.58 -11.13
CA ASP A 39 1.09 -13.43 -10.39
C ASP A 39 0.79 -12.22 -11.30
N GLU A 40 0.39 -11.13 -10.65
CA GLU A 40 0.06 -9.87 -11.31
C GLU A 40 1.30 -9.20 -11.95
N VAL A 41 1.14 -8.67 -13.14
CA VAL A 41 2.20 -7.94 -13.85
C VAL A 41 2.40 -6.57 -13.22
N GLU A 42 3.49 -6.41 -12.48
CA GLU A 42 3.87 -5.21 -11.73
C GLU A 42 5.35 -4.83 -11.98
N PRO A 43 5.80 -3.64 -11.58
CA PRO A 43 7.20 -3.21 -11.77
C PRO A 43 8.23 -4.13 -11.11
N GLY A 44 7.88 -4.79 -10.00
CA GLY A 44 8.73 -5.79 -9.35
C GLY A 44 8.99 -6.99 -10.26
N LEU A 45 7.96 -7.46 -10.98
CA LEU A 45 8.09 -8.53 -11.98
C LEU A 45 8.97 -8.10 -13.16
N ALA A 46 8.85 -6.86 -13.64
CA ALA A 46 9.71 -6.34 -14.70
C ALA A 46 11.19 -6.35 -14.27
N SER A 47 11.49 -5.92 -13.05
CA SER A 47 12.85 -5.96 -12.49
C SER A 47 13.38 -7.39 -12.32
N TYR A 48 12.52 -8.33 -11.92
CA TYR A 48 12.86 -9.75 -11.83
C TYR A 48 13.17 -10.35 -13.20
N ILE A 49 12.36 -10.06 -14.23
CA ILE A 49 12.60 -10.51 -15.60
C ILE A 49 13.91 -9.91 -16.13
N GLU A 50 14.15 -8.60 -15.94
CA GLU A 50 15.39 -7.92 -16.34
C GLU A 50 16.62 -8.62 -15.79
N ARG A 51 16.62 -8.91 -14.49
CA ARG A 51 17.74 -9.59 -13.82
C ARG A 51 17.99 -11.01 -14.40
N ASN A 52 16.91 -11.76 -14.66
CA ASN A 52 17.04 -13.12 -15.17
C ASN A 52 17.42 -13.14 -16.66
N LEU A 53 16.99 -12.19 -17.48
CA LEU A 53 17.45 -12.02 -18.85
C LEU A 53 18.94 -11.66 -18.91
N LYS A 54 19.42 -10.78 -18.02
CA LYS A 54 20.86 -10.50 -17.88
C LYS A 54 21.65 -11.75 -17.48
N LYS A 55 21.13 -12.53 -16.52
CA LYS A 55 21.74 -13.81 -16.13
C LYS A 55 21.77 -14.79 -17.29
N ALA A 56 20.71 -14.87 -18.11
CA ALA A 56 20.67 -15.71 -19.30
C ALA A 56 21.78 -15.32 -20.30
N GLN A 57 22.02 -14.04 -20.51
CA GLN A 57 23.11 -13.54 -21.36
C GLN A 57 24.48 -13.87 -20.77
N GLU A 58 24.70 -13.67 -19.47
CA GLU A 58 25.96 -13.97 -18.78
C GLU A 58 26.35 -15.45 -18.87
N VAL A 59 25.38 -16.34 -18.79
CA VAL A 59 25.59 -17.79 -18.89
C VAL A 59 25.54 -18.28 -20.35
N SER A 60 25.32 -17.40 -21.32
CA SER A 60 25.16 -17.73 -22.74
C SER A 60 24.08 -18.79 -22.94
N ALA A 61 22.89 -18.53 -22.44
CA ALA A 61 21.73 -19.40 -22.68
C ALA A 61 21.33 -19.34 -24.15
N ASP A 62 20.93 -20.50 -24.70
CA ASP A 62 20.52 -20.63 -26.09
C ASP A 62 19.05 -20.29 -26.30
N THR A 63 18.23 -20.40 -25.25
CA THR A 63 16.80 -20.09 -25.27
C THR A 63 16.35 -19.58 -23.91
N VAL A 64 15.40 -18.64 -23.90
CA VAL A 64 14.68 -18.19 -22.71
C VAL A 64 13.22 -18.62 -22.83
N ILE A 65 12.72 -19.33 -21.82
CA ILE A 65 11.31 -19.69 -21.70
C ILE A 65 10.68 -18.82 -20.62
N LEU A 66 9.65 -18.04 -20.99
CA LEU A 66 8.79 -17.34 -20.03
C LEU A 66 7.57 -18.24 -19.77
N GLU A 67 7.50 -18.85 -18.58
CA GLU A 67 6.32 -19.61 -18.14
C GLU A 67 5.26 -18.65 -17.59
N LEU A 68 4.16 -18.51 -18.33
CA LEU A 68 3.12 -17.55 -18.02
C LEU A 68 1.92 -18.23 -17.33
N ASP A 69 1.55 -17.70 -16.18
CA ASP A 69 0.33 -18.02 -15.44
C ASP A 69 -0.11 -16.76 -14.71
N THR A 70 -0.75 -15.83 -15.45
CA THR A 70 -1.00 -14.48 -14.96
C THR A 70 -2.35 -13.92 -15.45
N PRO A 71 -3.14 -13.32 -14.54
CA PRO A 71 -4.36 -12.60 -14.89
C PRO A 71 -4.07 -11.23 -15.55
N GLY A 72 -2.81 -10.83 -15.68
CA GLY A 72 -2.40 -9.55 -16.19
C GLY A 72 -1.94 -8.58 -15.10
N GLY A 73 -2.10 -7.28 -15.34
CA GLY A 73 -1.69 -6.26 -14.39
C GLY A 73 -1.44 -4.89 -15.04
N ARG A 74 -0.40 -4.21 -14.60
CA ARG A 74 -0.10 -2.84 -15.00
C ARG A 74 0.47 -2.73 -16.41
N VAL A 75 -0.08 -1.80 -17.18
CA VAL A 75 0.33 -1.52 -18.57
C VAL A 75 1.77 -0.98 -18.64
N ASP A 76 2.18 -0.13 -17.69
CA ASP A 76 3.54 0.40 -17.65
C ASP A 76 4.58 -0.72 -17.42
N ALA A 77 4.35 -1.61 -16.46
CA ALA A 77 5.20 -2.77 -16.22
C ALA A 77 5.24 -3.72 -17.44
N ALA A 78 4.10 -3.95 -18.11
CA ALA A 78 4.05 -4.74 -19.33
C ALA A 78 4.89 -4.13 -20.45
N LYS A 79 4.86 -2.80 -20.60
CA LYS A 79 5.69 -2.08 -21.60
C LYS A 79 7.18 -2.16 -21.28
N ASP A 80 7.55 -2.09 -20.02
CA ASP A 80 8.94 -2.30 -19.59
C ASP A 80 9.40 -3.72 -19.94
N ILE A 81 8.57 -4.74 -19.66
CA ILE A 81 8.85 -6.15 -20.00
C ILE A 81 8.96 -6.33 -21.53
N LYS A 82 8.07 -5.72 -22.33
CA LYS A 82 8.21 -5.71 -23.80
C LYS A 82 9.59 -5.22 -24.22
N GLN A 83 10.01 -4.06 -23.68
CA GLN A 83 11.31 -3.48 -24.03
C GLN A 83 12.47 -4.44 -23.69
N LEU A 84 12.38 -5.15 -22.56
CA LEU A 84 13.36 -6.16 -22.15
C LEU A 84 13.40 -7.33 -23.13
N ILE A 85 12.24 -7.88 -23.52
CA ILE A 85 12.14 -8.99 -24.48
C ILE A 85 12.69 -8.58 -25.84
N TYR A 86 12.31 -7.38 -26.34
CA TYR A 86 12.77 -6.87 -27.65
C TYR A 86 14.27 -6.54 -27.69
N THR A 87 14.89 -6.24 -26.57
CA THR A 87 16.35 -6.02 -26.48
C THR A 87 17.12 -7.29 -26.16
N CYS A 88 16.44 -8.41 -25.87
CA CYS A 88 17.06 -9.69 -25.64
C CYS A 88 17.50 -10.31 -26.97
N GLU A 89 18.78 -10.62 -27.11
CA GLU A 89 19.32 -11.28 -28.33
C GLU A 89 19.10 -12.80 -28.32
N ILE A 90 18.64 -13.36 -27.18
CA ILE A 90 18.38 -14.79 -27.02
C ILE A 90 16.94 -15.08 -27.47
N PRO A 91 16.68 -16.12 -28.26
CA PRO A 91 15.34 -16.53 -28.64
C PRO A 91 14.43 -16.73 -27.43
N THR A 92 13.22 -16.16 -27.49
CA THR A 92 12.24 -16.18 -26.41
C THR A 92 11.02 -17.03 -26.75
N VAL A 93 10.58 -17.84 -25.81
CA VAL A 93 9.37 -18.68 -25.93
C VAL A 93 8.45 -18.41 -24.76
N ALA A 94 7.21 -18.00 -25.03
CA ALA A 94 6.18 -17.94 -24.01
C ALA A 94 5.55 -19.34 -23.88
N LEU A 95 5.54 -19.91 -22.66
CA LEU A 95 4.78 -21.12 -22.34
C LEU A 95 3.60 -20.71 -21.45
N VAL A 96 2.41 -20.68 -22.02
CA VAL A 96 1.17 -20.38 -21.28
C VAL A 96 0.73 -21.67 -20.56
N LYS A 97 0.77 -21.64 -19.22
CA LYS A 97 0.46 -22.82 -18.38
C LYS A 97 -1.03 -22.94 -18.06
N ASP A 98 -1.63 -21.86 -17.53
CA ASP A 98 -3.06 -21.79 -17.24
C ASP A 98 -3.65 -20.55 -17.93
N GLU A 99 -3.18 -19.37 -17.60
CA GLU A 99 -3.68 -18.15 -18.22
C GLU A 99 -2.57 -17.16 -18.59
N ALA A 100 -2.75 -16.50 -19.73
CA ALA A 100 -2.02 -15.31 -20.12
C ALA A 100 -3.04 -14.25 -20.55
N ILE A 101 -3.59 -13.57 -19.54
CA ILE A 101 -4.67 -12.61 -19.71
C ILE A 101 -4.15 -11.19 -19.61
N SER A 102 -4.77 -10.24 -20.35
CA SER A 102 -4.44 -8.81 -20.27
C SER A 102 -2.96 -8.53 -20.56
N ALA A 103 -2.21 -7.98 -19.61
CA ALA A 103 -0.76 -7.78 -19.73
C ALA A 103 0.01 -9.09 -20.01
N GLY A 104 -0.51 -10.25 -19.54
CA GLY A 104 0.05 -11.55 -19.86
C GLY A 104 -0.01 -11.89 -21.35
N ALA A 105 -1.13 -11.61 -22.00
CA ALA A 105 -1.28 -11.78 -23.45
C ALA A 105 -0.31 -10.85 -24.22
N TYR A 106 -0.15 -9.62 -23.74
CA TYR A 106 0.80 -8.68 -24.32
C TYR A 106 2.24 -9.19 -24.23
N ILE A 107 2.65 -9.71 -23.07
CA ILE A 107 3.98 -10.31 -22.87
C ILE A 107 4.17 -11.54 -23.76
N ALA A 108 3.17 -12.42 -23.83
CA ALA A 108 3.22 -13.60 -24.69
C ALA A 108 3.43 -13.23 -26.16
N LEU A 109 2.71 -12.20 -26.65
CA LEU A 109 2.84 -11.73 -28.03
C LEU A 109 4.23 -11.15 -28.34
N CYS A 110 4.94 -10.62 -27.36
CA CYS A 110 6.29 -10.08 -27.55
C CYS A 110 7.34 -11.17 -27.78
N CYS A 111 7.08 -12.40 -27.34
CA CYS A 111 8.00 -13.54 -27.53
C CYS A 111 8.04 -14.03 -28.99
N ASP A 112 9.14 -14.70 -29.36
CA ASP A 112 9.33 -15.20 -30.73
C ASP A 112 8.42 -16.38 -31.04
N LYS A 113 8.15 -17.23 -30.02
CA LYS A 113 7.18 -18.33 -30.11
C LYS A 113 6.22 -18.32 -28.93
N ILE A 114 5.02 -18.83 -29.16
CA ILE A 114 4.01 -19.07 -28.11
C ILE A 114 3.67 -20.56 -28.09
N ALA A 115 3.93 -21.19 -26.97
CA ALA A 115 3.49 -22.53 -26.64
C ALA A 115 2.35 -22.45 -25.60
N MET A 116 1.36 -23.31 -25.74
CA MET A 116 0.22 -23.34 -24.81
C MET A 116 0.01 -24.76 -24.27
N MET A 117 -0.26 -24.84 -22.96
CA MET A 117 -0.67 -26.10 -22.34
C MET A 117 -2.18 -26.35 -22.52
N PRO A 118 -2.65 -27.62 -22.47
CA PRO A 118 -4.07 -27.91 -22.52
C PRO A 118 -4.87 -27.15 -21.47
N ALA A 119 -6.05 -26.67 -21.85
CA ALA A 119 -6.96 -25.86 -21.02
C ALA A 119 -6.44 -24.45 -20.65
N SER A 120 -5.28 -24.04 -21.15
CA SER A 120 -4.81 -22.66 -20.97
C SER A 120 -5.60 -21.66 -21.82
N THR A 121 -5.46 -20.36 -21.49
CA THR A 121 -6.16 -19.27 -22.18
C THR A 121 -5.21 -18.12 -22.51
N LEU A 122 -5.44 -17.45 -23.65
CA LEU A 122 -4.67 -16.32 -24.11
C LEU A 122 -5.61 -15.22 -24.64
N GLY A 123 -5.50 -13.99 -24.15
CA GLY A 123 -6.27 -12.85 -24.69
C GLY A 123 -6.82 -11.92 -23.59
N ASP A 124 -8.05 -11.42 -23.81
CA ASP A 124 -8.80 -10.53 -22.90
C ASP A 124 -7.92 -9.39 -22.33
N ALA A 125 -7.51 -8.47 -23.20
CA ALA A 125 -6.55 -7.43 -22.88
C ALA A 125 -7.15 -6.01 -22.95
N GLU A 126 -8.45 -5.85 -22.71
CA GLU A 126 -9.08 -4.54 -22.70
C GLU A 126 -8.52 -3.69 -21.55
N MET A 127 -8.09 -2.47 -21.87
CA MET A 127 -7.57 -1.56 -20.85
C MET A 127 -8.69 -1.06 -19.95
N LEU A 128 -8.52 -1.24 -18.63
CA LEU A 128 -9.43 -0.73 -17.62
C LEU A 128 -8.79 0.41 -16.84
N VAL A 129 -9.58 1.45 -16.54
CA VAL A 129 -9.21 2.55 -15.63
C VAL A 129 -10.26 2.60 -14.52
N ASN A 130 -9.84 2.40 -13.29
CA ASN A 130 -10.74 2.28 -12.11
C ASN A 130 -11.82 1.19 -12.26
N GLY A 131 -11.52 0.09 -12.97
CA GLY A 131 -12.45 -1.02 -13.19
C GLY A 131 -13.45 -0.81 -14.32
N GLU A 132 -13.40 0.32 -15.02
CA GLU A 132 -14.22 0.63 -16.18
C GLU A 132 -13.36 0.66 -17.45
N ARG A 133 -13.98 0.38 -18.62
CA ARG A 133 -13.32 0.48 -19.92
C ARG A 133 -12.68 1.86 -20.08
N ALA A 134 -11.41 1.88 -20.47
CA ALA A 134 -10.69 3.12 -20.70
C ALA A 134 -11.29 3.93 -21.86
N ASP A 135 -11.15 5.25 -21.79
CA ASP A 135 -11.53 6.14 -22.90
C ASP A 135 -10.73 5.79 -24.17
N GLU A 136 -11.33 6.04 -25.35
CA GLU A 136 -10.73 5.75 -26.66
C GLU A 136 -9.34 6.40 -26.83
N LYS A 137 -9.08 7.51 -26.14
CA LYS A 137 -7.76 8.16 -26.11
C LYS A 137 -6.65 7.22 -25.60
N TYR A 138 -6.96 6.30 -24.70
CA TYR A 138 -6.03 5.33 -24.11
C TYR A 138 -6.14 3.97 -24.80
N LEU A 139 -7.37 3.57 -25.12
CA LEU A 139 -7.66 2.28 -25.74
C LEU A 139 -7.13 2.20 -27.18
N GLY A 140 -7.28 3.27 -27.98
CA GLY A 140 -6.81 3.31 -29.37
C GLY A 140 -5.31 3.03 -29.50
N PRO A 141 -4.42 3.79 -28.83
CA PRO A 141 -2.99 3.49 -28.82
C PRO A 141 -2.64 2.08 -28.33
N TRP A 142 -3.35 1.57 -27.34
CA TRP A 142 -3.13 0.24 -26.79
C TRP A 142 -3.50 -0.85 -27.81
N ARG A 143 -4.62 -0.70 -28.51
CA ARG A 143 -5.07 -1.56 -29.60
C ARG A 143 -4.05 -1.60 -30.76
N GLU A 144 -3.57 -0.45 -31.20
CA GLU A 144 -2.56 -0.38 -32.25
C GLU A 144 -1.20 -0.95 -31.82
N GLU A 145 -0.86 -0.87 -30.55
CA GLU A 145 0.36 -1.49 -30.03
C GLU A 145 0.30 -3.01 -30.07
N PHE A 146 -0.83 -3.63 -29.72
CA PHE A 146 -1.05 -5.08 -29.90
C PHE A 146 -0.98 -5.49 -31.39
N ALA A 147 -1.61 -4.72 -32.25
CA ALA A 147 -1.58 -4.96 -33.69
C ALA A 147 -0.16 -4.91 -34.24
N SER A 148 0.61 -3.88 -33.87
CA SER A 148 1.99 -3.71 -34.33
C SER A 148 2.91 -4.85 -33.84
N ILE A 149 2.75 -5.33 -32.61
CA ILE A 149 3.50 -6.49 -32.10
C ILE A 149 3.12 -7.75 -32.87
N ALA A 150 1.84 -7.97 -33.11
CA ALA A 150 1.36 -9.13 -33.87
C ALA A 150 1.92 -9.13 -35.29
N GLU A 151 1.90 -7.98 -35.98
CA GLU A 151 2.44 -7.82 -37.29
C GLU A 151 3.95 -8.09 -37.34
N ASP A 152 4.71 -7.53 -36.38
CA ASP A 152 6.16 -7.75 -36.26
C ASP A 152 6.51 -9.25 -36.04
N LYS A 153 5.68 -9.97 -35.30
CA LYS A 153 5.82 -11.42 -35.05
C LYS A 153 5.13 -12.30 -36.10
N GLY A 154 4.64 -11.72 -37.22
CA GLY A 154 4.04 -12.45 -38.33
C GLY A 154 2.64 -13.02 -38.04
N ARG A 155 1.91 -12.46 -37.06
CA ARG A 155 0.55 -12.83 -36.67
C ARG A 155 -0.47 -11.83 -37.22
N ASP A 156 -1.74 -12.24 -37.34
CA ASP A 156 -2.80 -11.37 -37.89
C ASP A 156 -3.11 -10.21 -36.90
N PRO A 157 -2.86 -8.94 -37.29
CA PRO A 157 -3.09 -7.79 -36.43
C PRO A 157 -4.56 -7.58 -36.01
N GLU A 158 -5.53 -8.03 -36.83
CA GLU A 158 -6.95 -7.86 -36.48
C GLU A 158 -7.37 -8.77 -35.35
N ILE A 159 -6.79 -9.95 -35.25
CA ILE A 159 -6.98 -10.85 -34.08
C ILE A 159 -6.40 -10.19 -32.81
N ALA A 160 -5.21 -9.57 -32.88
CA ALA A 160 -4.61 -8.87 -31.76
C ALA A 160 -5.47 -7.69 -31.28
N LYS A 161 -6.05 -6.93 -32.21
CA LYS A 161 -6.98 -5.84 -31.89
C LYS A 161 -8.21 -6.35 -31.14
N ALA A 162 -8.73 -7.52 -31.50
CA ALA A 162 -9.89 -8.12 -30.86
C ALA A 162 -9.61 -8.62 -29.41
N PHE A 163 -8.36 -8.83 -29.02
CA PHE A 163 -8.01 -9.05 -27.60
C PHE A 163 -8.26 -7.81 -26.74
N VAL A 164 -8.13 -6.61 -27.36
CA VAL A 164 -8.13 -5.32 -26.66
C VAL A 164 -9.49 -4.61 -26.74
N ASP A 165 -10.23 -4.81 -27.83
CA ASP A 165 -11.41 -4.01 -28.13
C ASP A 165 -12.63 -4.89 -28.45
N ARG A 166 -13.59 -4.88 -27.52
CA ARG A 166 -14.86 -5.63 -27.66
C ARG A 166 -15.76 -5.13 -28.80
N ASP A 167 -15.49 -3.95 -29.36
CA ASP A 167 -16.28 -3.43 -30.48
C ASP A 167 -15.86 -4.02 -31.83
N ILE A 168 -14.74 -4.76 -31.87
CA ILE A 168 -14.25 -5.47 -33.04
C ILE A 168 -15.05 -6.78 -33.19
N GLU A 169 -15.58 -6.99 -34.39
CA GLU A 169 -16.26 -8.21 -34.79
C GLU A 169 -15.43 -8.92 -35.86
N ILE A 170 -15.12 -10.18 -35.63
CA ILE A 170 -14.44 -11.05 -36.60
C ILE A 170 -15.34 -12.25 -36.86
N PRO A 171 -15.94 -12.36 -38.07
CA PRO A 171 -16.90 -13.44 -38.37
C PRO A 171 -16.31 -14.83 -38.09
N GLY A 172 -17.03 -15.62 -37.30
CA GLY A 172 -16.60 -16.97 -36.88
C GLY A 172 -15.49 -17.02 -35.81
N VAL A 173 -15.01 -15.88 -35.29
CA VAL A 173 -14.01 -15.78 -34.24
C VAL A 173 -14.58 -15.11 -32.99
N VAL A 174 -15.01 -13.87 -33.08
CA VAL A 174 -15.56 -13.11 -31.96
C VAL A 174 -16.72 -12.22 -32.41
N GLU A 175 -17.80 -12.20 -31.63
CA GLU A 175 -18.96 -11.34 -31.85
C GLU A 175 -18.71 -9.94 -31.24
N LYS A 176 -19.34 -8.95 -31.86
CA LYS A 176 -19.32 -7.59 -31.30
C LYS A 176 -19.85 -7.54 -29.87
N GLY A 177 -19.16 -6.82 -29.01
CA GLY A 177 -19.48 -6.69 -27.58
C GLY A 177 -18.81 -7.74 -26.69
N LYS A 178 -18.01 -8.66 -27.27
CA LYS A 178 -17.22 -9.66 -26.54
C LYS A 178 -15.73 -9.43 -26.77
N LEU A 179 -14.92 -9.64 -25.75
CA LEU A 179 -13.46 -9.68 -25.87
C LEU A 179 -13.03 -11.07 -26.34
N LEU A 180 -12.00 -11.10 -27.18
CA LEU A 180 -11.45 -12.34 -27.66
C LEU A 180 -10.54 -12.97 -26.61
N THR A 181 -10.81 -14.24 -26.29
CA THR A 181 -9.95 -15.14 -25.52
C THR A 181 -9.83 -16.44 -26.27
N LEU A 182 -8.61 -16.91 -26.45
CA LEU A 182 -8.29 -18.09 -27.24
C LEU A 182 -7.93 -19.28 -26.35
N SER A 183 -8.53 -20.43 -26.62
CA SER A 183 -8.05 -21.74 -26.17
C SER A 183 -6.87 -22.20 -27.04
N PRO A 184 -6.05 -23.18 -26.62
CA PRO A 184 -4.88 -23.61 -27.38
C PRO A 184 -5.17 -24.00 -28.83
N ASN A 185 -6.23 -24.80 -29.05
CA ASN A 185 -6.61 -25.22 -30.39
C ASN A 185 -7.01 -24.03 -31.26
N ARG A 186 -7.80 -23.12 -30.67
CA ARG A 186 -8.25 -21.93 -31.41
C ARG A 186 -7.11 -20.97 -31.70
N ALA A 187 -6.19 -20.81 -30.74
CA ALA A 187 -4.97 -20.04 -30.93
C ALA A 187 -4.08 -20.62 -32.05
N SER A 188 -3.95 -21.93 -32.10
CA SER A 188 -3.19 -22.62 -33.16
C SER A 188 -3.85 -22.45 -34.53
N GLU A 189 -5.19 -22.60 -34.63
CA GLU A 189 -5.94 -22.36 -35.89
C GLU A 189 -5.75 -20.94 -36.44
N LEU A 190 -5.62 -19.95 -35.53
CA LEU A 190 -5.49 -18.53 -35.87
C LEU A 190 -4.02 -18.06 -35.96
N GLY A 191 -3.05 -18.96 -35.79
CA GLY A 191 -1.62 -18.63 -35.84
C GLY A 191 -1.09 -17.87 -34.61
N TYR A 192 -1.79 -17.97 -33.47
CA TYR A 192 -1.41 -17.37 -32.19
C TYR A 192 -0.78 -18.34 -31.19
N CYS A 193 -0.75 -19.63 -31.52
CA CYS A 193 -0.04 -20.67 -30.79
C CYS A 193 0.79 -21.49 -31.78
N ASP A 194 2.11 -21.51 -31.58
CA ASP A 194 3.04 -22.24 -32.42
C ASP A 194 3.11 -23.72 -32.02
N LEU A 195 2.95 -24.05 -30.75
CA LEU A 195 3.06 -25.37 -30.17
C LEU A 195 1.99 -25.61 -29.10
N ILE A 196 1.33 -26.76 -29.13
CA ILE A 196 0.48 -27.24 -28.03
C ILE A 196 1.26 -28.35 -27.35
N VAL A 197 1.57 -28.21 -26.05
CA VAL A 197 2.41 -29.13 -25.30
C VAL A 197 1.81 -29.46 -23.93
N GLU A 198 1.90 -30.69 -23.48
CA GLU A 198 1.36 -31.12 -22.19
C GLU A 198 2.13 -30.56 -20.99
N ASN A 199 3.42 -30.25 -21.19
CA ASN A 199 4.30 -29.78 -20.12
C ASN A 199 5.62 -29.20 -20.68
N ARG A 200 6.44 -28.60 -19.80
CA ARG A 200 7.76 -28.08 -20.14
C ARG A 200 8.69 -29.14 -20.78
N ALA A 201 8.64 -30.36 -20.32
CA ALA A 201 9.53 -31.42 -20.87
C ALA A 201 9.21 -31.71 -22.35
N GLU A 202 7.95 -31.69 -22.72
CA GLU A 202 7.53 -31.80 -24.11
C GLU A 202 7.92 -30.57 -24.93
N LEU A 203 7.79 -29.35 -24.35
CA LEU A 203 8.27 -28.12 -24.99
C LEU A 203 9.76 -28.21 -25.30
N LEU A 204 10.58 -28.63 -24.32
CA LEU A 204 12.04 -28.81 -24.54
C LEU A 204 12.32 -29.79 -25.64
N LYS A 205 11.53 -30.85 -25.77
CA LYS A 205 11.64 -31.84 -26.85
C LYS A 205 11.32 -31.21 -28.22
N GLU A 206 10.24 -30.47 -28.32
CA GLU A 206 9.85 -29.79 -29.56
C GLU A 206 10.84 -28.66 -29.96
N LEU A 207 11.57 -28.12 -28.99
CA LEU A 207 12.67 -27.19 -29.22
C LEU A 207 14.01 -27.85 -29.48
N HIS A 208 14.07 -29.19 -29.51
CA HIS A 208 15.31 -30.02 -29.64
C HIS A 208 16.31 -29.83 -28.50
N ALA A 209 15.84 -29.43 -27.35
CA ALA A 209 16.61 -29.10 -26.14
C ALA A 209 16.38 -30.09 -24.98
N GLU A 210 16.10 -31.39 -25.30
CA GLU A 210 15.81 -32.43 -24.28
C GLU A 210 16.97 -32.67 -23.29
N ASN A 211 18.20 -32.43 -23.74
CA ASN A 211 19.41 -32.61 -22.95
C ASN A 211 20.00 -31.29 -22.45
N ALA A 212 19.27 -30.19 -22.60
CA ALA A 212 19.73 -28.88 -22.19
C ALA A 212 19.91 -28.80 -20.66
N GLU A 213 20.88 -28.00 -20.23
CA GLU A 213 21.02 -27.59 -18.85
C GLU A 213 19.89 -26.52 -18.58
N VAL A 214 18.86 -26.92 -17.83
CA VAL A 214 17.76 -26.03 -17.47
C VAL A 214 18.18 -25.21 -16.26
N LEU A 215 18.21 -23.87 -16.44
CA LEU A 215 18.53 -22.90 -15.43
C LEU A 215 17.21 -22.26 -14.96
N GLU A 216 16.83 -22.51 -13.72
CA GLU A 216 15.62 -21.91 -13.15
C GLU A 216 15.92 -20.48 -12.68
N SER A 217 14.93 -19.62 -12.89
CA SER A 217 14.97 -18.29 -12.30
C SER A 217 14.82 -18.37 -10.78
N GLU A 218 15.74 -17.77 -10.07
CA GLU A 218 15.70 -17.73 -8.61
C GLU A 218 15.08 -16.42 -8.14
N ILE A 219 14.08 -16.52 -7.27
CA ILE A 219 13.57 -15.37 -6.53
C ILE A 219 14.58 -15.10 -5.41
N THR A 220 15.15 -13.91 -5.37
CA THR A 220 16.05 -13.54 -4.28
C THR A 220 15.31 -13.41 -2.96
N GLY A 221 16.01 -13.65 -1.84
CA GLY A 221 15.41 -13.44 -0.52
C GLY A 221 14.88 -12.02 -0.32
N ALA A 222 15.49 -11.02 -0.97
CA ALA A 222 15.00 -9.63 -0.95
C ALA A 222 13.68 -9.46 -1.70
N GLU A 223 13.54 -10.08 -2.87
CA GLU A 223 12.28 -10.06 -3.65
C GLU A 223 11.16 -10.78 -2.88
N GLN A 224 11.46 -11.96 -2.33
CA GLN A 224 10.49 -12.69 -1.52
C GLN A 224 10.05 -11.90 -0.29
N PHE A 225 11.00 -11.24 0.39
CA PHE A 225 10.70 -10.37 1.51
C PHE A 225 9.83 -9.17 1.08
N THR A 226 10.16 -8.52 -0.05
CA THR A 226 9.38 -7.40 -0.59
C THR A 226 7.96 -7.83 -0.93
N ARG A 227 7.76 -8.97 -1.59
CA ARG A 227 6.44 -9.55 -1.87
C ARG A 227 5.60 -9.75 -0.60
N VAL A 228 6.21 -10.26 0.48
CA VAL A 228 5.50 -10.44 1.77
C VAL A 228 5.06 -9.12 2.36
N ILE A 229 5.95 -8.11 2.42
CA ILE A 229 5.65 -6.83 3.07
C ILE A 229 4.72 -5.93 2.26
N THR A 230 4.67 -6.09 0.92
CA THR A 230 3.75 -5.37 0.03
C THR A 230 2.44 -6.12 -0.19
N SER A 231 2.31 -7.35 0.32
CA SER A 231 1.09 -8.15 0.13
C SER A 231 -0.15 -7.45 0.67
N PRO A 232 -1.34 -7.65 0.05
CA PRO A 232 -2.60 -7.00 0.45
C PRO A 232 -3.06 -7.31 1.88
N THR A 233 -2.41 -8.25 2.56
CA THR A 233 -2.69 -8.60 3.95
C THR A 233 -1.71 -7.93 4.92
N VAL A 234 -0.40 -7.98 4.62
CA VAL A 234 0.65 -7.50 5.52
C VAL A 234 0.80 -5.98 5.43
N ALA A 235 0.73 -5.41 4.23
CA ALA A 235 0.92 -3.98 4.01
C ALA A 235 -0.01 -3.09 4.86
N PRO A 236 -1.35 -3.28 4.87
CA PRO A 236 -2.22 -2.45 5.70
C PRO A 236 -2.02 -2.68 7.21
N LEU A 237 -1.54 -3.85 7.64
CA LEU A 237 -1.18 -4.10 9.04
C LEU A 237 0.08 -3.33 9.43
N LEU A 238 1.12 -3.32 8.58
CA LEU A 238 2.32 -2.52 8.81
C LEU A 238 1.98 -1.03 8.92
N LEU A 239 1.13 -0.53 8.02
CA LEU A 239 0.66 0.85 8.05
C LEU A 239 -0.11 1.15 9.34
N SER A 240 -1.02 0.25 9.74
CA SER A 240 -1.81 0.39 10.97
C SER A 240 -0.93 0.42 12.21
N VAL A 241 0.00 -0.52 12.33
CA VAL A 241 0.97 -0.60 13.45
C VAL A 241 1.86 0.65 13.47
N GLY A 242 2.31 1.08 12.29
CA GLY A 242 3.11 2.29 12.14
C GLY A 242 2.42 3.53 12.69
N ILE A 243 1.21 3.81 12.20
CA ILE A 243 0.39 4.95 12.65
C ILE A 243 0.11 4.83 14.15
N LEU A 244 -0.38 3.67 14.60
CA LEU A 244 -0.75 3.43 15.99
C LEU A 244 0.43 3.68 16.94
N CYS A 245 1.59 3.10 16.64
CA CYS A 245 2.78 3.23 17.49
C CYS A 245 3.33 4.66 17.51
N ILE A 246 3.29 5.41 16.41
CA ILE A 246 3.67 6.82 16.41
C ILE A 246 2.73 7.63 17.32
N PHE A 247 1.41 7.43 17.21
CA PHE A 247 0.46 8.10 18.11
C PHE A 247 0.66 7.70 19.58
N LEU A 248 0.94 6.42 19.86
CA LEU A 248 1.24 5.95 21.20
C LEU A 248 2.45 6.64 21.81
N GLU A 249 3.54 6.77 21.07
CA GLU A 249 4.76 7.45 21.53
C GLU A 249 4.50 8.93 21.82
N LEU A 250 3.71 9.61 20.99
CA LEU A 250 3.36 11.01 21.20
C LEU A 250 2.52 11.23 22.48
N LEU A 251 1.70 10.25 22.83
CA LEU A 251 0.80 10.32 23.98
C LEU A 251 1.43 9.77 25.27
N THR A 252 2.44 8.90 25.18
CA THR A 252 3.17 8.33 26.31
C THR A 252 4.65 8.69 26.23
N PRO A 253 5.07 9.84 26.75
CA PRO A 253 6.50 10.16 26.80
C PRO A 253 7.24 9.07 27.59
N GLY A 254 7.87 8.17 26.86
CA GLY A 254 8.48 6.93 27.35
C GLY A 254 9.89 6.72 26.84
N VAL A 255 10.26 5.46 26.66
CA VAL A 255 11.61 5.01 26.32
C VAL A 255 11.85 5.00 24.80
N GLY A 256 10.92 5.47 23.99
CA GLY A 256 11.04 5.48 22.52
C GLY A 256 10.73 4.15 21.84
N ILE A 257 10.26 3.14 22.55
CA ILE A 257 9.99 1.80 22.00
C ILE A 257 8.90 1.86 20.93
N PHE A 258 7.81 2.59 21.19
CA PHE A 258 6.74 2.74 20.20
C PHE A 258 7.20 3.54 18.98
N ALA A 259 8.08 4.55 19.17
CA ALA A 259 8.68 5.27 18.03
C ALA A 259 9.49 4.31 17.15
N VAL A 260 10.33 3.45 17.73
CA VAL A 260 11.15 2.49 16.99
C VAL A 260 10.27 1.50 16.21
N ILE A 261 9.25 0.93 16.84
CA ILE A 261 8.31 0.01 16.17
C ILE A 261 7.53 0.74 15.08
N GLY A 262 7.01 1.94 15.37
CA GLY A 262 6.23 2.73 14.44
C GLY A 262 7.04 3.14 13.21
N ILE A 263 8.21 3.72 13.41
CA ILE A 263 9.13 4.10 12.32
C ILE A 263 9.55 2.86 11.53
N GLY A 264 9.92 1.76 12.21
CA GLY A 264 10.31 0.51 11.55
C GLY A 264 9.18 -0.05 10.67
N SER A 265 7.93 -0.08 11.15
CA SER A 265 6.77 -0.51 10.36
C SER A 265 6.52 0.38 9.15
N LEU A 266 6.62 1.71 9.29
CA LEU A 266 6.45 2.65 8.19
C LEU A 266 7.60 2.55 7.17
N LEU A 267 8.84 2.34 7.62
CA LEU A 267 9.98 2.11 6.74
C LEU A 267 9.81 0.81 5.94
N LEU A 268 9.30 -0.25 6.55
CA LEU A 268 8.97 -1.49 5.84
C LEU A 268 7.85 -1.27 4.82
N TYR A 269 6.77 -0.57 5.21
CA TYR A 269 5.67 -0.27 4.30
C TYR A 269 6.14 0.56 3.11
N PHE A 270 6.63 1.77 3.33
CA PHE A 270 7.03 2.67 2.24
C PHE A 270 8.26 2.15 1.49
N GLY A 271 9.26 1.61 2.20
CA GLY A 271 10.46 1.06 1.60
C GLY A 271 10.14 -0.13 0.69
N GLY A 272 9.29 -1.05 1.14
CA GLY A 272 8.84 -2.17 0.33
C GLY A 272 8.07 -1.73 -0.91
N HIS A 273 7.11 -0.82 -0.76
CA HIS A 273 6.35 -0.29 -1.89
C HIS A 273 7.22 0.53 -2.86
N MET A 274 8.26 1.21 -2.38
CA MET A 274 9.21 1.92 -3.25
C MET A 274 10.11 0.94 -4.01
N ILE A 275 10.60 -0.12 -3.36
CA ILE A 275 11.39 -1.17 -4.03
C ILE A 275 10.55 -1.90 -5.08
N ALA A 276 9.27 -2.17 -4.78
CA ALA A 276 8.31 -2.75 -5.72
C ALA A 276 7.85 -1.78 -6.82
N GLY A 277 8.31 -0.52 -6.83
CA GLY A 277 7.88 0.49 -7.79
C GLY A 277 6.45 0.99 -7.61
N MET A 278 5.78 0.62 -6.51
CA MET A 278 4.38 0.97 -6.22
C MET A 278 4.23 2.30 -5.50
N ALA A 279 5.29 2.83 -4.86
CA ALA A 279 5.27 4.10 -4.14
C ALA A 279 6.34 5.06 -4.63
N SER A 280 6.00 6.34 -4.65
CA SER A 280 6.93 7.42 -4.95
C SER A 280 7.37 8.16 -3.67
N TRP A 281 8.46 8.93 -3.76
CA TRP A 281 8.87 9.86 -2.69
C TRP A 281 7.77 10.86 -2.32
N PHE A 282 6.93 11.24 -3.29
CA PHE A 282 5.82 12.15 -3.05
C PHE A 282 4.76 11.53 -2.11
N ALA A 283 4.46 10.24 -2.26
CA ALA A 283 3.53 9.53 -1.37
C ALA A 283 4.05 9.50 0.07
N LEU A 284 5.35 9.22 0.26
CA LEU A 284 5.99 9.25 1.59
C LEU A 284 5.95 10.66 2.21
N LEU A 285 6.31 11.70 1.44
CA LEU A 285 6.29 13.08 1.93
C LEU A 285 4.89 13.54 2.28
N LEU A 286 3.88 13.16 1.49
CA LEU A 286 2.47 13.45 1.76
C LEU A 286 2.01 12.78 3.06
N PHE A 287 2.41 11.53 3.29
CA PHE A 287 2.12 10.80 4.53
C PHE A 287 2.74 11.50 5.75
N LEU A 288 4.02 11.87 5.66
CA LEU A 288 4.73 12.57 6.74
C LEU A 288 4.11 13.94 7.03
N ALA A 289 3.72 14.68 6.00
CA ALA A 289 2.98 15.94 6.16
C ALA A 289 1.65 15.72 6.89
N GLY A 290 0.94 14.64 6.56
CA GLY A 290 -0.28 14.24 7.25
C GLY A 290 -0.08 13.98 8.74
N LEU A 291 0.97 13.21 9.09
CA LEU A 291 1.32 12.96 10.50
C LEU A 291 1.67 14.25 11.24
N ILE A 292 2.45 15.14 10.62
CA ILE A 292 2.84 16.43 11.21
C ILE A 292 1.60 17.30 11.46
N LEU A 293 0.68 17.39 10.51
CA LEU A 293 -0.57 18.15 10.67
C LEU A 293 -1.43 17.60 11.80
N CYS A 294 -1.59 16.28 11.89
CA CYS A 294 -2.29 15.65 13.00
C CYS A 294 -1.61 15.94 14.35
N PHE A 295 -0.27 15.98 14.38
CA PHE A 295 0.48 16.31 15.58
C PHE A 295 0.30 17.78 15.99
N ILE A 296 0.31 18.71 15.02
CA ILE A 296 0.05 20.15 15.28
C ILE A 296 -1.32 20.32 15.92
N GLU A 297 -2.38 19.63 15.44
CA GLU A 297 -3.72 19.69 16.04
C GLU A 297 -3.73 19.24 17.52
N ILE A 298 -2.93 18.23 17.87
CA ILE A 298 -2.83 17.77 19.27
C ILE A 298 -2.19 18.85 20.16
N LEU A 299 -1.19 19.59 19.63
CA LEU A 299 -0.50 20.65 20.38
C LEU A 299 -1.27 21.96 20.44
N THR A 300 -2.05 22.26 19.40
CA THR A 300 -2.81 23.50 19.25
C THR A 300 -4.28 23.16 19.02
N PRO A 301 -5.03 22.75 20.08
CA PRO A 301 -6.43 22.36 19.90
C PRO A 301 -7.22 23.52 19.28
N GLY A 302 -7.57 23.35 18.00
CA GLY A 302 -8.26 24.32 17.17
C GLY A 302 -9.63 23.80 16.72
N PHE A 303 -10.05 24.26 15.55
CA PHE A 303 -11.33 23.86 14.95
C PHE A 303 -11.27 22.53 14.17
N GLY A 304 -10.23 21.71 14.36
CA GLY A 304 -10.04 20.42 13.65
C GLY A 304 -9.50 20.54 12.22
N ILE A 305 -9.12 21.73 11.76
CA ILE A 305 -8.66 21.97 10.38
C ILE A 305 -7.38 21.19 10.09
N PHE A 306 -6.41 21.23 11.02
CA PHE A 306 -5.16 20.50 10.86
C PHE A 306 -5.37 18.98 10.92
N ALA A 307 -6.27 18.49 11.79
CA ALA A 307 -6.60 17.07 11.85
C ALA A 307 -7.25 16.61 10.54
N LEU A 308 -8.24 17.35 10.02
CA LEU A 308 -8.94 17.01 8.78
C LEU A 308 -7.96 17.02 7.59
N SER A 309 -7.12 18.05 7.49
CA SER A 309 -6.10 18.15 6.44
C SER A 309 -5.06 17.03 6.57
N GLY A 310 -4.63 16.71 7.79
CA GLY A 310 -3.68 15.62 8.07
C GLY A 310 -4.22 14.25 7.68
N ILE A 311 -5.48 13.96 8.05
CA ILE A 311 -6.17 12.74 7.64
C ILE A 311 -6.28 12.69 6.11
N GLY A 312 -6.64 13.80 5.45
CA GLY A 312 -6.69 13.89 3.99
C GLY A 312 -5.35 13.58 3.32
N CYS A 313 -4.25 14.07 3.87
CA CYS A 313 -2.90 13.75 3.38
C CYS A 313 -2.55 12.27 3.57
N ILE A 314 -2.87 11.67 4.72
CA ILE A 314 -2.63 10.24 4.99
C ILE A 314 -3.46 9.39 4.02
N VAL A 315 -4.75 9.68 3.86
CA VAL A 315 -5.62 8.98 2.93
C VAL A 315 -5.10 9.12 1.49
N GLY A 316 -4.77 10.34 1.06
CA GLY A 316 -4.19 10.59 -0.26
C GLY A 316 -2.89 9.81 -0.49
N SER A 317 -2.02 9.70 0.52
CA SER A 317 -0.81 8.88 0.45
C SER A 317 -1.11 7.40 0.24
N ILE A 318 -2.14 6.84 0.90
CA ILE A 318 -2.55 5.45 0.71
C ILE A 318 -3.00 5.21 -0.73
N PHE A 319 -3.80 6.12 -1.30
CA PHE A 319 -4.19 6.04 -2.72
C PHE A 319 -3.01 6.08 -3.68
N LEU A 320 -1.93 6.79 -3.34
CA LEU A 320 -0.73 6.88 -4.16
C LEU A 320 0.21 5.67 -4.01
N THR A 321 0.00 4.81 -3.02
CA THR A 321 0.82 3.61 -2.76
C THR A 321 0.11 2.32 -3.14
N THR A 322 -1.14 2.38 -3.59
CA THR A 322 -1.94 1.21 -3.96
C THR A 322 -2.20 1.18 -5.46
N PRO A 323 -2.28 -0.01 -6.09
CA PRO A 323 -2.44 -0.12 -7.54
C PRO A 323 -3.81 0.35 -8.03
N ASP A 324 -4.84 0.22 -7.20
CA ASP A 324 -6.22 0.52 -7.57
C ASP A 324 -7.07 1.03 -6.41
N LEU A 325 -8.23 1.60 -6.75
CA LEU A 325 -9.18 2.17 -5.78
C LEU A 325 -9.71 1.13 -4.79
N ALA A 326 -9.97 -0.10 -5.23
CA ALA A 326 -10.54 -1.14 -4.37
C ALA A 326 -9.53 -1.57 -3.30
N THR A 327 -8.27 -1.73 -3.68
CA THR A 327 -7.16 -2.01 -2.75
C THR A 327 -6.93 -0.86 -1.78
N ALA A 328 -6.97 0.40 -2.25
CA ALA A 328 -6.88 1.58 -1.38
C ALA A 328 -7.99 1.60 -0.32
N VAL A 329 -9.24 1.38 -0.73
CA VAL A 329 -10.39 1.31 0.18
C VAL A 329 -10.24 0.16 1.16
N LYS A 330 -9.80 -1.03 0.72
CA LYS A 330 -9.53 -2.18 1.59
C LYS A 330 -8.48 -1.83 2.65
N TYR A 331 -7.37 -1.17 2.28
CA TYR A 331 -6.34 -0.73 3.23
C TYR A 331 -6.91 0.25 4.24
N LEU A 332 -7.68 1.26 3.79
CA LEU A 332 -8.33 2.23 4.68
C LEU A 332 -9.27 1.55 5.67
N VAL A 333 -10.10 0.61 5.22
CA VAL A 333 -11.01 -0.14 6.09
C VAL A 333 -10.23 -0.92 7.15
N ILE A 334 -9.15 -1.61 6.76
CA ILE A 334 -8.32 -2.37 7.71
C ILE A 334 -7.66 -1.42 8.73
N VAL A 335 -7.07 -0.31 8.28
CA VAL A 335 -6.47 0.71 9.17
C VAL A 335 -7.50 1.25 10.15
N LEU A 336 -8.67 1.65 9.67
CA LEU A 336 -9.76 2.17 10.52
C LEU A 336 -10.24 1.13 11.52
N LEU A 337 -10.36 -0.13 11.12
CA LEU A 337 -10.78 -1.22 11.98
C LEU A 337 -9.75 -1.49 13.07
N VAL A 338 -8.46 -1.55 12.74
CA VAL A 338 -7.38 -1.71 13.72
C VAL A 338 -7.36 -0.53 14.69
N MET A 339 -7.49 0.70 14.20
CA MET A 339 -7.55 1.89 15.04
C MET A 339 -8.78 1.88 15.97
N ALA A 340 -9.96 1.52 15.45
CA ALA A 340 -11.19 1.44 16.24
C ALA A 340 -11.14 0.36 17.34
N VAL A 341 -10.57 -0.81 17.04
CA VAL A 341 -10.41 -1.90 18.00
C VAL A 341 -9.37 -1.54 19.08
N SER A 342 -8.29 -0.85 18.69
CA SER A 342 -7.24 -0.43 19.64
C SER A 342 -7.66 0.77 20.50
N ALA A 343 -8.54 1.64 20.03
CA ALA A 343 -8.94 2.87 20.70
C ALA A 343 -9.44 2.67 22.16
N PRO A 344 -10.34 1.73 22.51
CA PRO A 344 -10.79 1.53 23.88
C PRO A 344 -9.65 1.11 24.83
N PHE A 345 -8.75 0.27 24.32
CA PHE A 345 -7.57 -0.17 25.07
C PHE A 345 -6.62 1.01 25.32
N LEU A 346 -6.41 1.83 24.30
CA LEU A 346 -5.60 3.04 24.38
C LEU A 346 -6.19 4.04 25.39
N LEU A 347 -7.49 4.33 25.28
CA LEU A 347 -8.18 5.23 26.22
C LEU A 347 -8.04 4.76 27.66
N LYS A 348 -8.13 3.44 27.91
CA LYS A 348 -7.94 2.86 29.26
C LYS A 348 -6.49 2.99 29.74
N LEU A 349 -5.53 2.81 28.86
CA LEU A 349 -4.10 2.96 29.17
C LEU A 349 -3.76 4.42 29.49
N PHE A 350 -4.29 5.36 28.70
CA PHE A 350 -4.04 6.80 28.81
C PHE A 350 -4.82 7.47 29.93
N SER A 351 -5.99 6.95 30.33
CA SER A 351 -6.77 7.52 31.45
C SER A 351 -5.99 7.56 32.75
N LYS A 352 -4.88 6.82 32.85
CA LYS A 352 -3.95 6.83 34.01
C LYS A 352 -2.68 7.68 33.77
N SER A 353 -2.53 8.31 32.61
CA SER A 353 -1.34 9.09 32.26
C SER A 353 -1.48 10.55 32.67
N ARG A 354 -0.42 11.12 33.29
CA ARG A 354 -0.32 12.54 33.64
C ARG A 354 -0.46 13.48 32.42
N PHE A 355 -0.31 12.97 31.21
CA PHE A 355 -0.47 13.73 29.97
C PHE A 355 -1.95 14.10 29.73
N PHE A 356 -2.88 13.18 30.03
CA PHE A 356 -4.32 13.45 29.96
C PHE A 356 -4.79 14.48 31.00
N ASP A 357 -4.13 14.51 32.16
CA ASP A 357 -4.41 15.55 33.17
C ASP A 357 -3.99 16.96 32.70
N ARG A 358 -3.07 17.06 31.73
CA ARG A 358 -2.70 18.35 31.09
C ARG A 358 -3.59 18.74 29.92
N LEU A 359 -4.11 17.78 29.16
CA LEU A 359 -5.01 18.01 28.01
C LEU A 359 -6.45 18.26 28.45
N LEU A 360 -6.90 17.55 29.48
CA LEU A 360 -8.09 17.90 30.19
C LEU A 360 -7.67 19.04 31.12
N VAL A 361 -7.96 20.29 30.74
CA VAL A 361 -8.01 21.39 31.67
C VAL A 361 -9.08 21.01 32.70
N LYS A 362 -8.68 20.23 33.69
CA LYS A 362 -9.37 20.19 34.96
C LYS A 362 -9.08 21.52 35.60
N GLU A 363 -9.78 22.58 35.16
CA GLU A 363 -10.12 23.65 36.06
C GLU A 363 -10.94 23.02 37.18
N ARG A 364 -10.25 22.34 38.07
CA ARG A 364 -10.74 22.24 39.47
C ARG A 364 -10.61 23.65 39.98
N LEU A 365 -11.73 24.35 39.91
CA LEU A 365 -11.98 25.56 40.72
C LEU A 365 -11.88 25.07 42.16
N THR A 366 -10.67 24.98 42.68
CA THR A 366 -10.42 24.61 44.06
C THR A 366 -10.58 25.87 44.89
N THR A 367 -11.10 25.73 46.11
CA THR A 367 -11.28 26.77 47.08
C THR A 367 -10.01 27.59 47.38
N GLU A 368 -8.81 26.99 47.06
CA GLU A 368 -7.51 27.62 47.20
C GLU A 368 -7.25 28.70 46.12
N ASP A 369 -7.96 28.67 44.96
CA ASP A 369 -7.85 29.68 43.86
C ASP A 369 -8.87 30.80 43.98
N GLY A 370 -9.56 30.90 45.11
CA GLY A 370 -10.48 31.98 45.42
C GLY A 370 -11.91 31.88 44.81
N TYR A 371 -12.21 30.77 44.15
CA TYR A 371 -13.55 30.47 43.67
C TYR A 371 -14.32 29.68 44.71
N VAL A 372 -15.10 30.35 45.54
CA VAL A 372 -16.06 29.78 46.49
C VAL A 372 -17.37 29.51 45.76
N ALA A 373 -17.60 28.30 45.28
CA ALA A 373 -18.96 27.85 44.98
C ALA A 373 -19.72 27.87 46.33
N GLY A 374 -20.80 28.66 46.40
CA GLY A 374 -21.53 29.00 47.64
C GLY A 374 -21.60 27.83 48.61
N ASN A 375 -21.03 28.00 49.79
CA ASN A 375 -20.97 27.04 50.85
C ASN A 375 -22.35 26.52 51.21
N GLN A 376 -22.57 25.22 51.15
CA GLN A 376 -23.79 24.59 51.70
C GLN A 376 -23.94 24.87 53.22
N GLU A 377 -22.84 25.10 53.93
CA GLU A 377 -22.82 25.46 55.38
C GLU A 377 -23.53 26.75 55.70
N GLN A 378 -23.66 27.69 54.78
CA GLN A 378 -24.39 28.94 55.06
C GLN A 378 -25.91 28.79 55.20
N SER A 379 -26.46 27.63 54.83
CA SER A 379 -27.89 27.34 55.05
C SER A 379 -28.22 27.05 56.54
N GLU A 380 -27.21 26.71 57.35
CA GLU A 380 -27.37 26.46 58.80
C GLU A 380 -27.63 27.73 59.62
N TYR A 381 -27.34 28.92 59.08
CA TYR A 381 -27.58 30.20 59.75
C TYR A 381 -28.98 30.75 59.54
N ILE A 382 -29.80 30.14 58.69
CA ILE A 382 -31.18 30.56 58.45
C ILE A 382 -32.00 30.29 59.73
N GLY A 383 -32.67 31.36 60.21
CA GLY A 383 -33.48 31.37 61.41
C GLY A 383 -32.75 31.83 62.66
N GLN A 384 -31.42 31.95 62.62
CA GLN A 384 -30.60 32.40 63.75
C GLN A 384 -30.75 33.92 63.96
N PHE A 385 -30.54 34.33 65.24
CA PHE A 385 -30.54 35.74 65.63
C PHE A 385 -29.12 36.25 65.84
N GLY A 386 -28.93 37.54 65.60
CA GLY A 386 -27.64 38.18 65.77
C GLY A 386 -27.78 39.70 65.94
N VAL A 387 -26.65 40.35 66.07
CA VAL A 387 -26.60 41.83 66.23
C VAL A 387 -25.75 42.36 65.03
N ALA A 388 -26.22 43.43 64.43
CA ALA A 388 -25.52 44.15 63.37
C ALA A 388 -24.18 44.67 63.90
N ALA A 389 -23.05 44.02 63.47
CA ALA A 389 -21.70 44.41 63.85
C ALA A 389 -21.26 45.69 63.11
N THR A 390 -21.80 45.89 61.91
CA THR A 390 -21.66 47.11 61.08
C THR A 390 -23.01 47.62 60.67
N THR A 391 -23.10 48.87 60.26
CA THR A 391 -24.32 49.40 59.60
C THR A 391 -24.60 48.64 58.31
N LEU A 392 -25.81 48.11 58.11
CA LEU A 392 -26.24 47.36 56.91
C LEU A 392 -26.86 48.30 55.88
N ARG A 393 -26.22 48.47 54.67
CA ARG A 393 -26.67 49.49 53.64
C ARG A 393 -26.29 49.08 52.21
N PRO A 394 -26.92 48.18 51.54
CA PRO A 394 -27.70 47.05 52.03
C PRO A 394 -26.86 45.89 52.61
N ALA A 395 -25.54 45.92 52.39
CA ALA A 395 -24.60 44.88 52.83
C ALA A 395 -23.86 45.28 54.11
N GLY A 396 -23.50 44.33 54.92
CA GLY A 396 -22.67 44.47 56.11
C GLY A 396 -22.50 43.18 56.84
N THR A 397 -21.93 43.23 58.07
CA THR A 397 -21.60 42.05 58.87
C THR A 397 -22.50 41.98 60.11
N VAL A 398 -23.03 40.79 60.38
CA VAL A 398 -23.79 40.46 61.58
C VAL A 398 -22.97 39.49 62.45
N GLN A 399 -23.01 39.69 63.76
CA GLN A 399 -22.48 38.78 64.72
C GLN A 399 -23.64 37.95 65.33
N LEU A 400 -23.61 36.65 65.09
CA LEU A 400 -24.59 35.70 65.64
C LEU A 400 -24.37 35.47 67.14
N GLU A 401 -25.35 34.86 67.82
CA GLU A 401 -25.32 34.60 69.27
C GLU A 401 -24.14 33.67 69.68
N ASP A 402 -23.65 32.83 68.77
CA ASP A 402 -22.48 31.98 68.98
C ASP A 402 -21.13 32.69 68.81
N GLY A 403 -21.18 34.00 68.47
CA GLY A 403 -20.01 34.81 68.22
C GLY A 403 -19.48 34.80 66.77
N THR A 404 -20.05 33.97 65.90
CA THR A 404 -19.70 33.88 64.50
C THR A 404 -20.07 35.17 63.75
N ARG A 405 -19.17 35.67 62.91
CA ARG A 405 -19.44 36.84 62.05
C ARG A 405 -19.74 36.37 60.63
N ILE A 406 -20.88 36.80 60.12
CA ILE A 406 -21.35 36.50 58.79
C ILE A 406 -21.65 37.77 58.01
N ASP A 407 -21.34 37.74 56.67
CA ASP A 407 -21.71 38.85 55.80
C ASP A 407 -23.14 38.65 55.30
N VAL A 408 -23.92 39.71 55.38
CA VAL A 408 -25.34 39.65 55.14
C VAL A 408 -25.80 40.86 54.28
N VAL A 409 -26.99 40.75 53.72
CA VAL A 409 -27.65 41.83 53.01
C VAL A 409 -29.05 42.03 53.52
N THR A 410 -29.54 43.31 53.50
CA THR A 410 -30.94 43.63 53.75
C THR A 410 -31.71 43.79 52.46
N ARG A 411 -33.04 43.64 52.50
CA ARG A 411 -33.92 43.91 51.32
C ARG A 411 -34.25 45.39 51.13
N GLY A 412 -33.28 46.26 51.26
CA GLY A 412 -33.50 47.74 51.11
C GLY A 412 -33.77 48.45 52.43
N GLU A 413 -33.84 47.77 53.56
CA GLU A 413 -33.94 48.38 54.90
C GLU A 413 -32.55 48.83 55.35
N PHE A 414 -32.51 49.95 55.99
CA PHE A 414 -31.35 50.51 56.68
C PHE A 414 -31.36 50.01 58.17
N ILE A 415 -30.34 49.27 58.55
CA ILE A 415 -30.22 48.73 59.92
C ILE A 415 -28.98 49.35 60.56
N GLU A 416 -29.11 49.98 61.71
CA GLU A 416 -27.97 50.61 62.40
C GLU A 416 -27.11 49.52 63.16
N LYS A 417 -25.84 49.87 63.32
CA LYS A 417 -24.95 49.03 64.12
C LYS A 417 -25.51 48.87 65.56
N GLY A 418 -25.58 47.65 66.04
CA GLY A 418 -26.07 47.28 67.38
C GLY A 418 -27.55 46.85 67.40
N GLU A 419 -28.27 46.95 66.27
CA GLU A 419 -29.66 46.48 66.19
C GLU A 419 -29.71 44.95 66.07
N GLN A 420 -30.77 44.34 66.65
CA GLN A 420 -31.02 42.91 66.57
C GLN A 420 -31.62 42.57 65.19
N VAL A 421 -31.09 41.51 64.58
CA VAL A 421 -31.51 41.01 63.28
C VAL A 421 -31.72 39.51 63.30
N LYS A 422 -32.58 39.04 62.37
CA LYS A 422 -32.79 37.62 62.12
C LYS A 422 -32.39 37.26 60.70
N VAL A 423 -31.63 36.16 60.51
CA VAL A 423 -31.34 35.60 59.20
C VAL A 423 -32.61 34.95 58.68
N THR A 424 -33.21 35.49 57.60
CA THR A 424 -34.51 35.03 57.09
C THR A 424 -34.38 34.03 55.96
N LYS A 425 -33.40 34.18 55.07
CA LYS A 425 -33.19 33.26 53.96
C LYS A 425 -31.83 33.48 53.27
N LYS A 426 -31.51 32.56 52.37
CA LYS A 426 -30.37 32.67 51.46
C LYS A 426 -30.83 33.02 50.03
N GLU A 427 -30.29 34.05 49.41
CA GLU A 427 -30.50 34.45 48.04
C GLU A 427 -29.17 34.44 47.28
N GLY A 428 -28.95 33.42 46.41
CA GLY A 428 -27.66 33.20 45.74
C GLY A 428 -26.55 32.88 46.75
N THR A 429 -25.51 33.70 46.81
CA THR A 429 -24.38 33.60 47.75
C THR A 429 -24.56 34.43 49.02
N TRP A 430 -25.67 35.19 49.18
CA TRP A 430 -25.87 36.11 50.29
C TRP A 430 -26.93 35.59 51.25
N LEU A 431 -26.70 35.82 52.55
CA LEU A 431 -27.69 35.67 53.58
C LEU A 431 -28.47 36.94 53.74
N VAL A 432 -29.78 36.85 53.72
CA VAL A 432 -30.68 38.01 53.88
C VAL A 432 -31.12 38.11 55.35
N VAL A 433 -31.00 39.30 55.92
CA VAL A 433 -31.44 39.60 57.31
C VAL A 433 -32.52 40.66 57.34
N GLU A 434 -33.39 40.57 58.30
CA GLU A 434 -34.46 41.55 58.60
C GLU A 434 -34.34 41.94 60.06
N ARG A 435 -34.82 43.15 60.38
CA ARG A 435 -34.88 43.67 61.76
C ARG A 435 -35.77 42.75 62.62
N ARG A 436 -35.38 42.46 63.83
CA ARG A 436 -36.23 41.71 64.74
C ARG A 436 -37.37 42.62 65.22
N GLU A 437 -38.62 42.32 64.81
CA GLU A 437 -39.79 42.97 65.42
C GLU A 437 -39.94 42.47 66.87
N ILE A 438 -40.02 43.38 67.82
CA ILE A 438 -40.19 43.16 69.30
C ILE A 438 -41.64 42.86 69.58
#